data_4e87f001c7d769fa9e80740e8335c23d
#
_entry.id   4e87f001c7d769fa9e80740e8335c23d
#
_cell.length_a   1.000
_cell.length_b   1.000
_cell.length_c   1.000
_cell.angle_alpha   90.00
_cell.angle_beta   90.00
_cell.angle_gamma   90.00
#
_symmetry.space_group_name_H-M   'P 1'
#
loop_
_entity.id
_entity.type
_entity.pdbx_description
1 polymer ?
#
loop_
_entity_poly.entity_id
_entity_poly.type
_entity_poly.pdbx_seq_one_letter_code
_entity_poly.pdbx_strand_id
1 'polypeptide(L)'
;MCFLYQVINAKPYLYEPYFFRGLAKINLDDFQGAEADCNAAIQRNPFVVGAYQIRGLARIRQNNYDGAIEDYKTALKYDPENLVLWHNLSLCHMQKEDYGAAKEDLGKLLKIAPRYTRAYLMRGEVSLKQKDTIQALNDFEKAIEMDRYDPDGWGARAIVRLQQGKYADAEADLDHSIHLSAKNAGNYINRALARFHQNNLRGAMSDYDLAL
;
A
#
# COMPACT_ATOMS: atom_id res chain seq x y z
N MET A 1 -12.77 26.42 -3.94
CA MET A 1 -11.58 27.07 -4.59
C MET A 1 -11.63 28.58 -4.54
N CYS A 2 -12.68 29.27 -5.03
CA CYS A 2 -12.75 30.75 -5.07
C CYS A 2 -12.50 31.40 -3.71
N PHE A 3 -13.12 30.93 -2.65
CA PHE A 3 -12.94 31.42 -1.28
C PHE A 3 -11.47 31.35 -0.78
N LEU A 4 -10.78 30.26 -1.04
CA LEU A 4 -9.36 30.11 -0.63
C LEU A 4 -8.44 31.11 -1.34
N TYR A 5 -8.70 31.45 -2.61
CA TYR A 5 -7.97 32.48 -3.33
C TYR A 5 -8.19 33.89 -2.69
N GLN A 6 -9.42 34.20 -2.31
CA GLN A 6 -9.71 35.46 -1.62
C GLN A 6 -8.98 35.56 -0.27
N VAL A 7 -8.98 34.46 0.51
CA VAL A 7 -8.27 34.44 1.81
C VAL A 7 -6.76 34.57 1.61
N ILE A 8 -6.17 33.87 0.62
CA ILE A 8 -4.75 34.01 0.31
C ILE A 8 -4.36 35.42 -0.08
N ASN A 9 -5.19 36.11 -0.89
CA ASN A 9 -4.94 37.50 -1.27
C ASN A 9 -5.05 38.46 -0.10
N ALA A 10 -6.01 38.24 0.81
CA ALA A 10 -6.23 39.07 1.98
C ALA A 10 -5.22 38.83 3.11
N LYS A 11 -4.79 37.56 3.29
CA LYS A 11 -3.93 37.12 4.39
C LYS A 11 -2.86 36.11 3.88
N PRO A 12 -1.90 36.54 3.06
CA PRO A 12 -0.93 35.68 2.41
C PRO A 12 0.08 35.04 3.38
N TYR A 13 0.13 35.46 4.62
CA TYR A 13 1.02 34.95 5.67
C TYR A 13 0.48 33.69 6.37
N LEU A 14 -0.83 33.40 6.26
CA LEU A 14 -1.45 32.21 6.84
C LEU A 14 -1.05 30.95 6.01
N TYR A 15 -0.74 29.85 6.70
CA TYR A 15 -0.42 28.57 6.02
C TYR A 15 -1.67 27.79 5.66
N GLU A 16 -2.74 27.87 6.44
CA GLU A 16 -3.95 27.06 6.32
C GLU A 16 -4.61 27.19 4.94
N PRO A 17 -4.80 28.37 4.35
CA PRO A 17 -5.43 28.47 3.04
C PRO A 17 -4.64 27.76 1.93
N TYR A 18 -3.31 27.80 2.00
CA TYR A 18 -2.46 27.07 1.06
C TYR A 18 -2.57 25.56 1.29
N PHE A 19 -2.51 25.11 2.54
CA PHE A 19 -2.67 23.70 2.88
C PHE A 19 -4.01 23.14 2.36
N PHE A 20 -5.13 23.80 2.65
CA PHE A 20 -6.45 23.36 2.19
C PHE A 20 -6.60 23.43 0.66
N ARG A 21 -5.95 24.40 0.00
CA ARG A 21 -5.95 24.47 -1.46
C ARG A 21 -5.12 23.33 -2.06
N GLY A 22 -3.97 23.00 -1.48
CA GLY A 22 -3.18 21.85 -1.84
C GLY A 22 -3.96 20.54 -1.72
N LEU A 23 -4.68 20.35 -0.61
CA LEU A 23 -5.55 19.20 -0.39
C LEU A 23 -6.68 19.13 -1.45
N ALA A 24 -7.31 20.25 -1.78
CA ALA A 24 -8.32 20.29 -2.83
C ALA A 24 -7.75 19.94 -4.22
N LYS A 25 -6.52 20.39 -4.52
CA LYS A 25 -5.85 20.12 -5.79
C LYS A 25 -5.47 18.64 -5.96
N ILE A 26 -5.08 17.94 -4.88
CA ILE A 26 -4.87 16.46 -4.93
C ILE A 26 -6.12 15.76 -5.43
N ASN A 27 -7.29 16.15 -4.93
CA ASN A 27 -8.57 15.55 -5.33
C ASN A 27 -9.00 15.90 -6.76
N LEU A 28 -8.35 16.90 -7.36
CA LEU A 28 -8.55 17.32 -8.74
C LEU A 28 -7.41 16.87 -9.67
N ASP A 29 -6.54 15.98 -9.20
CA ASP A 29 -5.35 15.48 -9.89
C ASP A 29 -4.35 16.58 -10.32
N ASP A 30 -4.44 17.80 -9.76
CA ASP A 30 -3.45 18.87 -9.95
C ASP A 30 -2.28 18.66 -8.95
N PHE A 31 -1.45 17.68 -9.23
CA PHE A 31 -0.35 17.28 -8.32
C PHE A 31 0.75 18.35 -8.23
N GLN A 32 1.07 19.02 -9.34
CA GLN A 32 2.05 20.11 -9.34
C GLN A 32 1.55 21.33 -8.55
N GLY A 33 0.30 21.71 -8.75
CA GLY A 33 -0.31 22.78 -8.00
C GLY A 33 -0.47 22.44 -6.51
N ALA A 34 -0.73 21.18 -6.16
CA ALA A 34 -0.78 20.70 -4.77
C ALA A 34 0.59 20.79 -4.11
N GLU A 35 1.67 20.37 -4.81
CA GLU A 35 3.04 20.48 -4.31
C GLU A 35 3.45 21.93 -4.07
N ALA A 36 3.13 22.84 -5.01
CA ALA A 36 3.42 24.26 -4.88
C ALA A 36 2.70 24.89 -3.67
N ASP A 37 1.45 24.54 -3.45
CA ASP A 37 0.66 25.02 -2.30
C ASP A 37 1.20 24.45 -0.98
N CYS A 38 1.53 23.18 -0.92
CA CYS A 38 2.16 22.59 0.27
C CYS A 38 3.53 23.21 0.57
N ASN A 39 4.33 23.53 -0.45
CA ASN A 39 5.57 24.29 -0.28
C ASN A 39 5.31 25.64 0.39
N ALA A 40 4.31 26.38 -0.11
CA ALA A 40 3.92 27.66 0.47
C ALA A 40 3.40 27.55 1.91
N ALA A 41 2.68 26.48 2.25
CA ALA A 41 2.21 26.21 3.61
C ALA A 41 3.39 25.87 4.54
N ILE A 42 4.31 25.00 4.13
CA ILE A 42 5.50 24.58 4.90
C ILE A 42 6.45 25.76 5.15
N GLN A 43 6.64 26.65 4.18
CA GLN A 43 7.45 27.87 4.36
C GLN A 43 6.89 28.77 5.46
N ARG A 44 5.57 28.81 5.65
CA ARG A 44 4.89 29.62 6.67
C ARG A 44 4.83 28.93 8.02
N ASN A 45 4.65 27.65 8.02
CA ASN A 45 4.64 26.82 9.22
C ASN A 45 5.30 25.46 8.94
N PRO A 46 6.57 25.26 9.32
CA PRO A 46 7.30 23.99 9.09
C PRO A 46 6.79 22.80 9.89
N PHE A 47 5.89 23.02 10.86
CA PHE A 47 5.41 21.96 11.75
C PHE A 47 4.09 21.34 11.29
N VAL A 48 3.58 21.72 10.12
CA VAL A 48 2.31 21.21 9.59
C VAL A 48 2.52 19.82 8.97
N VAL A 49 2.35 18.78 9.77
CA VAL A 49 2.46 17.36 9.35
C VAL A 49 1.65 17.05 8.10
N GLY A 50 0.39 17.53 8.05
CA GLY A 50 -0.49 17.32 6.91
C GLY A 50 0.04 17.90 5.59
N ALA A 51 0.80 19.02 5.63
CA ALA A 51 1.36 19.61 4.41
C ALA A 51 2.46 18.72 3.82
N TYR A 52 3.32 18.12 4.65
CA TYR A 52 4.29 17.12 4.19
C TYR A 52 3.59 15.87 3.67
N GLN A 53 2.54 15.40 4.34
CA GLN A 53 1.77 14.24 3.90
C GLN A 53 1.15 14.47 2.52
N ILE A 54 0.51 15.61 2.28
CA ILE A 54 -0.10 15.96 0.98
C ILE A 54 0.97 16.15 -0.09
N ARG A 55 2.09 16.82 0.24
CA ARG A 55 3.20 17.00 -0.70
C ARG A 55 3.84 15.66 -1.08
N GLY A 56 4.06 14.78 -0.11
CA GLY A 56 4.54 13.43 -0.35
C GLY A 56 3.61 12.63 -1.26
N LEU A 57 2.30 12.72 -1.05
CA LEU A 57 1.31 12.08 -1.93
C LEU A 57 1.35 12.67 -3.35
N ALA A 58 1.43 14.00 -3.49
CA ALA A 58 1.58 14.65 -4.79
C ALA A 58 2.84 14.17 -5.52
N ARG A 59 3.94 14.02 -4.80
CA ARG A 59 5.23 13.53 -5.32
C ARG A 59 5.16 12.07 -5.76
N ILE A 60 4.49 11.20 -5.01
CA ILE A 60 4.22 9.81 -5.44
C ILE A 60 3.49 9.79 -6.79
N ARG A 61 2.45 10.60 -6.94
CA ARG A 61 1.68 10.69 -8.20
C ARG A 61 2.51 11.21 -9.39
N GLN A 62 3.61 11.89 -9.09
CA GLN A 62 4.61 12.36 -10.06
C GLN A 62 5.82 11.42 -10.20
N ASN A 63 5.77 10.22 -9.60
CA ASN A 63 6.87 9.25 -9.50
C ASN A 63 8.15 9.77 -8.82
N ASN A 64 8.04 10.88 -8.05
CA ASN A 64 9.14 11.41 -7.24
C ASN A 64 9.14 10.76 -5.86
N TYR A 65 9.55 9.49 -5.81
CA TYR A 65 9.56 8.70 -4.58
C TYR A 65 10.60 9.21 -3.57
N ASP A 66 11.74 9.73 -4.02
CA ASP A 66 12.77 10.27 -3.11
C ASP A 66 12.27 11.49 -2.36
N GLY A 67 11.67 12.44 -3.06
CA GLY A 67 11.07 13.60 -2.43
C GLY A 67 9.90 13.25 -1.49
N ALA A 68 9.11 12.21 -1.82
CA ALA A 68 8.05 11.71 -0.94
C ALA A 68 8.62 11.08 0.35
N ILE A 69 9.70 10.31 0.25
CA ILE A 69 10.40 9.71 1.40
C ILE A 69 10.91 10.78 2.35
N GLU A 70 11.52 11.86 1.82
CA GLU A 70 11.99 13.00 2.63
C GLU A 70 10.83 13.67 3.37
N ASP A 71 9.71 13.87 2.70
CA ASP A 71 8.51 14.46 3.29
C ASP A 71 7.96 13.59 4.42
N TYR A 72 7.77 12.28 4.19
CA TYR A 72 7.23 11.38 5.20
C TYR A 72 8.19 11.23 6.39
N LYS A 73 9.50 11.13 6.15
CA LYS A 73 10.50 11.12 7.22
C LYS A 73 10.48 12.42 8.04
N THR A 74 10.26 13.55 7.39
CA THR A 74 10.15 14.85 8.08
C THR A 74 8.87 14.91 8.90
N ALA A 75 7.74 14.51 8.33
CA ALA A 75 6.46 14.46 9.03
C ALA A 75 6.51 13.54 10.26
N LEU A 76 7.17 12.38 10.16
CA LEU A 76 7.34 11.42 11.25
C LEU A 76 8.23 11.92 12.41
N LYS A 77 9.03 12.98 12.22
CA LYS A 77 9.73 13.66 13.34
C LYS A 77 8.76 14.39 14.26
N TYR A 78 7.63 14.85 13.71
CA TYR A 78 6.61 15.60 14.43
C TYR A 78 5.44 14.72 14.90
N ASP A 79 5.16 13.65 14.16
CA ASP A 79 4.09 12.69 14.48
C ASP A 79 4.59 11.25 14.25
N PRO A 80 5.41 10.69 15.19
CA PRO A 80 6.09 9.41 15.01
C PRO A 80 5.15 8.20 15.05
N GLU A 81 3.93 8.35 15.55
CA GLU A 81 2.93 7.26 15.65
C GLU A 81 1.90 7.29 14.51
N ASN A 82 2.06 8.15 13.53
CA ASN A 82 1.15 8.28 12.41
C ASN A 82 1.22 7.08 11.47
N LEU A 83 0.20 6.26 11.50
CA LEU A 83 0.12 5.02 10.71
C LEU A 83 0.13 5.28 9.20
N VAL A 84 -0.52 6.37 8.76
CA VAL A 84 -0.61 6.72 7.34
C VAL A 84 0.76 7.11 6.79
N LEU A 85 1.58 7.82 7.58
CA LEU A 85 2.93 8.20 7.19
C LEU A 85 3.84 6.97 7.07
N TRP A 86 3.81 6.05 8.04
CA TRP A 86 4.58 4.80 7.98
C TRP A 86 4.14 3.91 6.80
N HIS A 87 2.83 3.81 6.57
CA HIS A 87 2.28 3.08 5.43
C HIS A 87 2.79 3.64 4.10
N ASN A 88 2.66 4.96 3.89
CA ASN A 88 3.07 5.59 2.64
C ASN A 88 4.60 5.58 2.45
N LEU A 89 5.36 5.72 3.53
CA LEU A 89 6.82 5.61 3.50
C LEU A 89 7.25 4.21 3.06
N SER A 90 6.63 3.16 3.61
CA SER A 90 6.91 1.78 3.21
C SER A 90 6.56 1.52 1.74
N LEU A 91 5.44 2.08 1.25
CA LEU A 91 5.08 2.01 -0.18
C LEU A 91 6.15 2.67 -1.07
N CYS A 92 6.66 3.83 -0.68
CA CYS A 92 7.73 4.50 -1.43
C CYS A 92 9.01 3.64 -1.50
N HIS A 93 9.42 3.04 -0.38
CA HIS A 93 10.57 2.15 -0.37
C HIS A 93 10.32 0.88 -1.21
N MET A 94 9.09 0.32 -1.18
CA MET A 94 8.73 -0.81 -2.05
C MET A 94 8.81 -0.44 -3.54
N GLN A 95 8.33 0.74 -3.94
CA GLN A 95 8.40 1.21 -5.34
C GLN A 95 9.85 1.45 -5.80
N LYS A 96 10.74 1.78 -4.87
CA LYS A 96 12.17 1.91 -5.13
C LYS A 96 12.93 0.57 -5.02
N GLU A 97 12.23 -0.52 -4.77
CA GLU A 97 12.81 -1.85 -4.51
C GLU A 97 13.78 -1.88 -3.31
N ASP A 98 13.74 -0.85 -2.44
CA ASP A 98 14.44 -0.86 -1.16
C ASP A 98 13.65 -1.69 -0.14
N TYR A 99 13.67 -3.00 -0.35
CA TYR A 99 12.91 -3.96 0.46
C TYR A 99 13.39 -4.01 1.92
N GLY A 100 14.65 -3.66 2.17
CA GLY A 100 15.19 -3.56 3.53
C GLY A 100 14.49 -2.46 4.31
N ALA A 101 14.51 -1.23 3.79
CA ALA A 101 13.85 -0.08 4.40
C ALA A 101 12.33 -0.28 4.51
N ALA A 102 11.69 -0.83 3.46
CA ALA A 102 10.25 -1.12 3.50
C ALA A 102 9.89 -2.09 4.65
N LYS A 103 10.67 -3.16 4.86
CA LYS A 103 10.46 -4.12 5.95
C LYS A 103 10.62 -3.48 7.32
N GLU A 104 11.59 -2.59 7.49
CA GLU A 104 11.80 -1.83 8.73
C GLU A 104 10.61 -0.90 9.03
N ASP A 105 10.13 -0.14 8.04
CA ASP A 105 9.01 0.77 8.21
C ASP A 105 7.72 0.03 8.58
N LEU A 106 7.44 -1.08 7.88
CA LEU A 106 6.32 -1.96 8.20
C LEU A 106 6.44 -2.57 9.59
N GLY A 107 7.68 -2.90 10.00
CA GLY A 107 7.95 -3.36 11.36
C GLY A 107 7.63 -2.30 12.43
N LYS A 108 7.95 -1.02 12.18
CA LYS A 108 7.59 0.10 13.05
C LYS A 108 6.08 0.32 13.09
N LEU A 109 5.42 0.29 11.92
CA LEU A 109 3.97 0.39 11.83
C LEU A 109 3.28 -0.69 12.65
N LEU A 110 3.72 -1.95 12.53
CA LEU A 110 3.15 -3.08 13.27
C LEU A 110 3.44 -3.06 14.77
N LYS A 111 4.50 -2.38 15.22
CA LYS A 111 4.72 -2.11 16.67
C LYS A 111 3.70 -1.13 17.22
N ILE A 112 3.33 -0.11 16.43
CA ILE A 112 2.33 0.91 16.82
C ILE A 112 0.92 0.32 16.69
N ALA A 113 0.64 -0.37 15.60
CA ALA A 113 -0.67 -0.93 15.28
C ALA A 113 -0.58 -2.45 14.97
N PRO A 114 -0.50 -3.33 15.98
CA PRO A 114 -0.34 -4.78 15.78
C PRO A 114 -1.51 -5.46 15.05
N ARG A 115 -2.64 -4.78 14.90
CA ARG A 115 -3.83 -5.28 14.20
C ARG A 115 -4.03 -4.67 12.80
N TYR A 116 -3.04 -3.97 12.28
CA TYR A 116 -3.12 -3.38 10.95
C TYR A 116 -2.83 -4.43 9.87
N THR A 117 -3.85 -5.17 9.46
CA THR A 117 -3.78 -6.33 8.54
C THR A 117 -3.01 -6.04 7.27
N ARG A 118 -3.23 -4.86 6.67
CA ARG A 118 -2.56 -4.46 5.43
C ARG A 118 -1.03 -4.43 5.55
N ALA A 119 -0.49 -4.08 6.72
CA ALA A 119 0.97 -4.07 6.92
C ALA A 119 1.57 -5.48 6.96
N TYR A 120 0.85 -6.48 7.46
CA TYR A 120 1.28 -7.87 7.35
C TYR A 120 1.33 -8.32 5.88
N LEU A 121 0.29 -8.03 5.09
CA LEU A 121 0.27 -8.34 3.66
C LEU A 121 1.47 -7.72 2.94
N MET A 122 1.68 -6.42 3.13
CA MET A 122 2.80 -5.70 2.51
C MET A 122 4.16 -6.25 2.96
N ARG A 123 4.34 -6.58 4.24
CA ARG A 123 5.60 -7.14 4.74
C ARG A 123 5.85 -8.55 4.23
N GLY A 124 4.80 -9.35 4.08
CA GLY A 124 4.85 -10.66 3.42
C GLY A 124 5.27 -10.54 1.96
N GLU A 125 4.69 -9.59 1.20
CA GLU A 125 5.09 -9.31 -0.19
C GLU A 125 6.56 -8.91 -0.29
N VAL A 126 7.01 -7.99 0.58
CA VAL A 126 8.42 -7.57 0.66
C VAL A 126 9.33 -8.77 0.98
N SER A 127 8.92 -9.64 1.91
CA SER A 127 9.68 -10.84 2.27
C SER A 127 9.79 -11.81 1.10
N LEU A 128 8.74 -11.97 0.28
CA LEU A 128 8.80 -12.75 -0.96
C LEU A 128 9.81 -12.19 -1.96
N LYS A 129 9.85 -10.87 -2.13
CA LYS A 129 10.84 -10.21 -3.00
C LYS A 129 12.27 -10.46 -2.52
N GLN A 130 12.48 -10.60 -1.21
CA GLN A 130 13.75 -10.96 -0.58
C GLN A 130 13.99 -12.48 -0.53
N LYS A 131 13.09 -13.31 -1.10
CA LYS A 131 13.13 -14.78 -1.04
C LYS A 131 13.01 -15.36 0.37
N ASP A 132 12.53 -14.59 1.33
CA ASP A 132 12.24 -15.01 2.71
C ASP A 132 10.81 -15.57 2.78
N THR A 133 10.64 -16.79 2.26
CA THR A 133 9.33 -17.46 2.17
C THR A 133 8.76 -17.80 3.55
N ILE A 134 9.61 -18.01 4.55
CA ILE A 134 9.17 -18.34 5.92
C ILE A 134 8.50 -17.11 6.52
N GLN A 135 9.15 -15.95 6.48
CA GLN A 135 8.56 -14.71 6.99
C GLN A 135 7.29 -14.34 6.23
N ALA A 136 7.29 -14.52 4.89
CA ALA A 136 6.12 -14.25 4.08
C ALA A 136 4.89 -15.07 4.51
N LEU A 137 5.06 -16.39 4.70
CA LEU A 137 3.99 -17.26 5.19
C LEU A 137 3.47 -16.82 6.56
N ASN A 138 4.36 -16.55 7.51
CA ASN A 138 3.98 -16.10 8.83
C ASN A 138 3.15 -14.80 8.79
N ASP A 139 3.53 -13.87 7.91
CA ASP A 139 2.83 -12.60 7.77
C ASP A 139 1.45 -12.79 7.10
N PHE A 140 1.35 -13.62 6.07
CA PHE A 140 0.05 -13.90 5.43
C PHE A 140 -0.88 -14.70 6.35
N GLU A 141 -0.36 -15.61 7.17
CA GLU A 141 -1.14 -16.30 8.20
C GLU A 141 -1.66 -15.32 9.25
N LYS A 142 -0.82 -14.35 9.69
CA LYS A 142 -1.26 -13.28 10.60
C LYS A 142 -2.34 -12.40 9.96
N ALA A 143 -2.23 -12.06 8.69
CA ALA A 143 -3.26 -11.31 7.99
C ALA A 143 -4.60 -12.06 7.98
N ILE A 144 -4.59 -13.37 7.67
CA ILE A 144 -5.78 -14.22 7.68
C ILE A 144 -6.37 -14.37 9.09
N GLU A 145 -5.53 -14.51 10.13
CA GLU A 145 -5.99 -14.57 11.52
C GLU A 145 -6.69 -13.28 11.95
N MET A 146 -6.22 -12.11 11.49
CA MET A 146 -6.78 -10.80 11.82
C MET A 146 -8.06 -10.50 11.04
N ASP A 147 -8.10 -10.86 9.76
CA ASP A 147 -9.27 -10.72 8.92
C ASP A 147 -9.41 -11.91 7.95
N ARG A 148 -10.23 -12.87 8.35
CA ARG A 148 -10.52 -14.06 7.54
C ARG A 148 -11.40 -13.78 6.32
N TYR A 149 -12.01 -12.61 6.26
CA TYR A 149 -12.89 -12.20 5.15
C TYR A 149 -12.18 -11.34 4.12
N ASP A 150 -10.90 -10.99 4.36
CA ASP A 150 -10.06 -10.36 3.36
C ASP A 150 -9.52 -11.43 2.38
N PRO A 151 -9.87 -11.38 1.08
CA PRO A 151 -9.41 -12.35 0.08
C PRO A 151 -7.89 -12.27 -0.16
N ASP A 152 -7.26 -11.13 0.11
CA ASP A 152 -5.86 -10.87 -0.24
C ASP A 152 -4.90 -11.77 0.55
N GLY A 153 -5.19 -12.02 1.82
CA GLY A 153 -4.37 -12.90 2.67
C GLY A 153 -4.31 -14.35 2.15
N TRP A 154 -5.48 -14.87 1.78
CA TRP A 154 -5.60 -16.23 1.22
C TRP A 154 -4.88 -16.33 -0.14
N GLY A 155 -5.13 -15.37 -1.04
CA GLY A 155 -4.47 -15.33 -2.36
C GLY A 155 -2.96 -15.23 -2.26
N ALA A 156 -2.45 -14.38 -1.37
CA ALA A 156 -1.02 -14.20 -1.14
C ALA A 156 -0.35 -15.48 -0.58
N ARG A 157 -0.99 -16.15 0.39
CA ARG A 157 -0.48 -17.42 0.93
C ARG A 157 -0.47 -18.52 -0.13
N ALA A 158 -1.49 -18.58 -0.96
CA ALA A 158 -1.58 -19.54 -2.07
C ALA A 158 -0.40 -19.41 -3.04
N ILE A 159 0.03 -18.20 -3.38
CA ILE A 159 1.19 -17.96 -4.26
C ILE A 159 2.46 -18.61 -3.67
N VAL A 160 2.68 -18.48 -2.38
CA VAL A 160 3.83 -19.10 -1.72
C VAL A 160 3.71 -20.63 -1.75
N ARG A 161 2.52 -21.17 -1.51
CA ARG A 161 2.25 -22.63 -1.55
C ARG A 161 2.48 -23.21 -2.97
N LEU A 162 2.08 -22.48 -4.02
CA LEU A 162 2.39 -22.84 -5.41
C LEU A 162 3.90 -22.93 -5.65
N GLN A 163 4.65 -21.93 -5.19
CA GLN A 163 6.11 -21.91 -5.31
C GLN A 163 6.79 -23.08 -4.56
N GLN A 164 6.15 -23.57 -3.49
CA GLN A 164 6.60 -24.73 -2.73
C GLN A 164 6.13 -26.07 -3.30
N GLY A 165 5.35 -26.07 -4.39
CA GLY A 165 4.75 -27.28 -4.95
C GLY A 165 3.60 -27.88 -4.12
N LYS A 166 3.06 -27.13 -3.15
CA LYS A 166 1.93 -27.53 -2.30
C LYS A 166 0.60 -27.21 -3.00
N TYR A 167 0.36 -27.87 -4.12
CA TYR A 167 -0.73 -27.51 -5.03
C TYR A 167 -2.12 -27.68 -4.41
N ALA A 168 -2.36 -28.73 -3.63
CA ALA A 168 -3.65 -28.94 -2.98
C ALA A 168 -3.96 -27.86 -1.93
N ASP A 169 -2.96 -27.47 -1.13
CA ASP A 169 -3.10 -26.40 -0.15
C ASP A 169 -3.32 -25.04 -0.83
N ALA A 170 -2.63 -24.80 -1.95
CA ALA A 170 -2.78 -23.58 -2.74
C ALA A 170 -4.18 -23.49 -3.37
N GLU A 171 -4.71 -24.59 -3.91
CA GLU A 171 -6.07 -24.65 -4.46
C GLU A 171 -7.10 -24.31 -3.37
N ALA A 172 -6.97 -24.89 -2.16
CA ALA A 172 -7.87 -24.61 -1.05
C ALA A 172 -7.86 -23.13 -0.64
N ASP A 173 -6.68 -22.50 -0.56
CA ASP A 173 -6.58 -21.07 -0.28
C ASP A 173 -7.22 -20.21 -1.38
N LEU A 174 -7.02 -20.57 -2.64
CA LEU A 174 -7.60 -19.85 -3.78
C LEU A 174 -9.11 -20.02 -3.86
N ASP A 175 -9.64 -21.17 -3.47
CA ASP A 175 -11.07 -21.38 -3.35
C ASP A 175 -11.68 -20.42 -2.32
N HIS A 176 -11.02 -20.23 -1.16
CA HIS A 176 -11.44 -19.25 -0.17
C HIS A 176 -11.36 -17.82 -0.72
N SER A 177 -10.24 -17.46 -1.34
CA SER A 177 -10.06 -16.11 -1.90
C SER A 177 -11.10 -15.77 -2.96
N ILE A 178 -11.37 -16.71 -3.90
CA ILE A 178 -12.35 -16.55 -4.97
C ILE A 178 -13.78 -16.51 -4.41
N HIS A 179 -14.08 -17.32 -3.39
CA HIS A 179 -15.39 -17.28 -2.72
C HIS A 179 -15.67 -15.90 -2.09
N LEU A 180 -14.65 -15.28 -1.49
CA LEU A 180 -14.75 -13.95 -0.88
C LEU A 180 -14.78 -12.84 -1.94
N SER A 181 -14.04 -12.99 -3.03
CA SER A 181 -13.98 -12.03 -4.13
C SER A 181 -13.70 -12.71 -5.46
N ALA A 182 -14.74 -12.88 -6.27
CA ALA A 182 -14.65 -13.48 -7.61
C ALA A 182 -14.05 -12.55 -8.68
N LYS A 183 -13.65 -11.33 -8.32
CA LYS A 183 -13.20 -10.31 -9.30
C LYS A 183 -11.72 -10.40 -9.67
N ASN A 184 -10.92 -11.17 -8.93
CA ASN A 184 -9.47 -11.24 -9.14
C ASN A 184 -9.15 -12.37 -10.13
N ALA A 185 -8.96 -12.01 -11.41
CA ALA A 185 -8.56 -12.95 -12.47
C ALA A 185 -7.27 -13.71 -12.12
N GLY A 186 -6.33 -13.08 -11.40
CA GLY A 186 -5.08 -13.71 -10.96
C GLY A 186 -5.31 -14.93 -10.07
N ASN A 187 -6.35 -14.92 -9.23
CA ASN A 187 -6.68 -16.05 -8.37
C ASN A 187 -7.18 -17.26 -9.17
N TYR A 188 -7.95 -17.05 -10.23
CA TYR A 188 -8.36 -18.10 -11.15
C TYR A 188 -7.16 -18.68 -11.91
N ILE A 189 -6.26 -17.83 -12.42
CA ILE A 189 -5.02 -18.28 -13.08
C ILE A 189 -4.17 -19.12 -12.13
N ASN A 190 -3.99 -18.68 -10.92
CA ASN A 190 -3.21 -19.40 -9.91
C ASN A 190 -3.88 -20.72 -9.51
N ARG A 191 -5.23 -20.76 -9.42
CA ARG A 191 -5.96 -22.01 -9.14
C ARG A 191 -5.90 -22.98 -10.33
N ALA A 192 -5.97 -22.46 -11.57
CA ALA A 192 -5.75 -23.24 -12.76
C ALA A 192 -4.37 -23.89 -12.75
N LEU A 193 -3.33 -23.16 -12.38
CA LEU A 193 -1.97 -23.69 -12.24
C LEU A 193 -1.90 -24.80 -11.18
N ALA A 194 -2.51 -24.59 -10.01
CA ALA A 194 -2.58 -25.60 -8.96
C ALA A 194 -3.27 -26.89 -9.45
N ARG A 195 -4.42 -26.76 -10.12
CA ARG A 195 -5.21 -27.85 -10.69
C ARG A 195 -4.45 -28.59 -11.80
N PHE A 196 -3.76 -27.87 -12.66
CA PHE A 196 -2.93 -28.46 -13.72
C PHE A 196 -1.86 -29.40 -13.14
N HIS A 197 -1.15 -28.94 -12.12
CA HIS A 197 -0.13 -29.77 -11.46
C HIS A 197 -0.70 -30.96 -10.68
N GLN A 198 -1.99 -30.95 -10.36
CA GLN A 198 -2.72 -32.06 -9.76
C GLN A 198 -3.39 -32.95 -10.81
N ASN A 199 -3.08 -32.75 -12.09
CA ASN A 199 -3.66 -33.47 -13.24
C ASN A 199 -5.18 -33.26 -13.41
N ASN A 200 -5.76 -32.21 -12.78
CA ASN A 200 -7.14 -31.78 -12.97
C ASN A 200 -7.25 -30.82 -14.17
N LEU A 201 -7.05 -31.36 -15.38
CA LEU A 201 -7.00 -30.54 -16.60
C LEU A 201 -8.32 -29.85 -16.91
N ARG A 202 -9.46 -30.51 -16.65
CA ARG A 202 -10.79 -29.90 -16.88
C ARG A 202 -11.03 -28.72 -15.96
N GLY A 203 -10.70 -28.85 -14.69
CA GLY A 203 -10.81 -27.75 -13.72
C GLY A 203 -9.88 -26.59 -14.06
N ALA A 204 -8.67 -26.89 -14.51
CA ALA A 204 -7.72 -25.86 -14.93
C ALA A 204 -8.23 -25.06 -16.16
N MET A 205 -8.77 -25.73 -17.18
CA MET A 205 -9.36 -25.07 -18.35
C MET A 205 -10.52 -24.15 -17.96
N SER A 206 -11.43 -24.67 -17.11
CA SER A 206 -12.55 -23.85 -16.63
C SER A 206 -12.11 -22.58 -15.89
N ASP A 207 -11.04 -22.64 -15.09
CA ASP A 207 -10.50 -21.48 -14.39
C ASP A 207 -9.84 -20.47 -15.34
N TYR A 208 -9.13 -20.95 -16.38
CA TYR A 208 -8.60 -20.05 -17.40
C TYR A 208 -9.71 -19.33 -18.17
N ASP A 209 -10.83 -20.01 -18.49
CA ASP A 209 -11.98 -19.38 -19.14
C ASP A 209 -12.66 -18.33 -18.25
N LEU A 210 -12.64 -18.52 -16.91
CA LEU A 210 -13.17 -17.55 -15.95
C LEU A 210 -12.24 -16.35 -15.71
N ALA A 211 -10.97 -16.48 -16.06
CA ALA A 211 -9.98 -15.40 -15.90
C ALA A 211 -9.96 -14.43 -17.08
N LEU A 212 -10.60 -14.75 -18.21
CA LEU A 212 -10.72 -13.91 -19.41
C LEU A 212 -11.87 -12.92 -19.31
#